data_d63c0793e540a4ea8833d59b0c398b46
#
_entry.id   d63c0793e540a4ea8833d59b0c398b46
#
_cell.length_a   1.000
_cell.length_b   1.000
_cell.length_c   1.000
_cell.angle_alpha   90.00
_cell.angle_beta   90.00
_cell.angle_gamma   90.00
#
_symmetry.space_group_name_H-M   'P 1'
#
loop_
_entity.id
_entity.type
_entity.pdbx_description
1 polymer ?
#
loop_
_entity_poly.entity_id
_entity_poly.type
_entity_poly.pdbx_seq_one_letter_code
_entity_poly.pdbx_strand_id
1 'polypeptide(L)'
;ALDVLGGRTMLLHGDIRADNLFFSGDAMKVVDFQFTCYGAGAADVAYLVSQGLPSDVRRGHDRELLREYLAELARHGVTDYSCDAAWRDYRMATAYLIVLPVITLMGWDAMPDRSRKLCLELTRRAVATIDEIDALEAFA
;
A
#
# COMPACT_ATOMS: atom_id res chain seq x y z
N ALA A 1 -13.26 -4.42 -10.18
CA ALA A 1 -12.27 -3.81 -9.26
C ALA A 1 -10.97 -3.48 -10.00
N LEU A 2 -10.40 -4.41 -10.79
CA LEU A 2 -9.15 -4.16 -11.53
C LEU A 2 -9.30 -3.06 -12.58
N ASP A 3 -10.44 -2.95 -13.24
CA ASP A 3 -10.71 -1.90 -14.25
C ASP A 3 -10.78 -0.49 -13.64
N VAL A 4 -11.17 -0.38 -12.37
CA VAL A 4 -11.23 0.92 -11.66
C VAL A 4 -9.84 1.41 -11.27
N LEU A 5 -8.94 0.49 -10.88
CA LEU A 5 -7.54 0.81 -10.59
C LEU A 5 -6.71 1.02 -11.86
N GLY A 6 -7.25 0.67 -13.04
CA GLY A 6 -6.58 0.79 -14.34
C GLY A 6 -6.72 2.15 -15.04
N GLY A 7 -7.53 3.07 -14.52
CA GLY A 7 -7.82 4.35 -15.18
C GLY A 7 -6.62 5.31 -15.30
N ARG A 8 -5.61 5.17 -14.43
CA ARG A 8 -4.36 5.92 -14.44
C ARG A 8 -3.23 4.99 -14.06
N THR A 9 -2.64 4.36 -15.07
CA THR A 9 -1.60 3.38 -14.87
C THR A 9 -0.22 4.01 -14.82
N MET A 10 0.51 3.68 -13.76
CA MET A 10 1.94 3.93 -13.65
C MET A 10 2.65 2.65 -13.24
N LEU A 11 3.96 2.65 -13.33
CA LEU A 11 4.76 1.51 -12.91
C LEU A 11 4.74 1.43 -11.39
N LEU A 12 4.31 0.29 -10.87
CA LEU A 12 4.28 -0.02 -9.44
C LEU A 12 5.42 -0.97 -9.08
N HIS A 13 5.88 -0.88 -7.86
CA HIS A 13 6.74 -1.90 -7.26
C HIS A 13 5.96 -3.20 -7.02
N GLY A 14 4.70 -3.09 -6.58
CA GLY A 14 3.78 -4.20 -6.34
C GLY A 14 3.98 -4.95 -5.02
N ASP A 15 5.13 -4.78 -4.35
CA ASP A 15 5.43 -5.35 -3.04
C ASP A 15 6.26 -4.37 -2.19
N ILE A 16 5.86 -3.09 -2.16
CA ILE A 16 6.58 -2.05 -1.43
C ILE A 16 6.31 -2.13 0.07
N ARG A 17 7.08 -2.95 0.75
CA ARG A 17 7.03 -3.15 2.20
C ARG A 17 8.27 -2.55 2.86
N ALA A 18 8.16 -2.27 4.14
CA ALA A 18 9.26 -1.70 4.92
C ALA A 18 10.53 -2.58 4.92
N ASP A 19 10.40 -3.89 4.82
CA ASP A 19 11.51 -4.84 4.74
C ASP A 19 12.18 -4.91 3.35
N ASN A 20 11.58 -4.29 2.32
CA ASN A 20 12.18 -4.08 1.00
C ASN A 20 12.84 -2.70 0.85
N LEU A 21 12.89 -1.91 1.93
CA LEU A 21 13.47 -0.57 1.96
C LEU A 21 14.74 -0.57 2.83
N PHE A 22 15.85 -0.10 2.26
CA PHE A 22 17.13 0.01 2.96
C PHE A 22 17.56 1.48 3.00
N PHE A 23 17.87 1.97 4.19
CA PHE A 23 18.30 3.34 4.41
C PHE A 23 19.78 3.40 4.76
N SER A 24 20.49 4.38 4.18
CA SER A 24 21.91 4.67 4.47
C SER A 24 22.08 6.19 4.49
N GLY A 25 22.07 6.81 5.68
CA GLY A 25 21.93 8.26 5.82
C GLY A 25 20.62 8.73 5.16
N ASP A 26 20.71 9.71 4.27
CA ASP A 26 19.57 10.26 3.53
C ASP A 26 19.21 9.47 2.26
N ALA A 27 19.98 8.42 1.94
CA ALA A 27 19.74 7.60 0.77
C ALA A 27 18.83 6.42 1.09
N MET A 28 17.85 6.18 0.23
CA MET A 28 16.97 5.01 0.28
C MET A 28 17.21 4.13 -0.94
N LYS A 29 17.27 2.83 -0.72
CA LYS A 29 17.28 1.80 -1.78
C LYS A 29 16.07 0.92 -1.64
N VAL A 30 15.38 0.71 -2.75
CA VAL A 30 14.26 -0.22 -2.88
C VAL A 30 14.77 -1.48 -3.58
N VAL A 31 14.38 -2.64 -3.10
CA VAL A 31 14.76 -3.95 -3.65
C VAL A 31 13.54 -4.83 -3.84
N ASP A 32 13.71 -5.96 -4.52
CA ASP A 32 12.69 -6.99 -4.71
C ASP A 32 11.53 -6.57 -5.63
N PHE A 33 11.89 -6.23 -6.86
CA PHE A 33 10.95 -5.80 -7.92
C PHE A 33 10.21 -6.95 -8.62
N GLN A 34 10.11 -8.12 -7.99
CA GLN A 34 9.53 -9.32 -8.61
C GLN A 34 8.02 -9.21 -8.94
N PHE A 35 7.30 -8.31 -8.26
CA PHE A 35 5.87 -8.06 -8.49
C PHE A 35 5.57 -6.78 -9.26
N THR A 36 6.59 -6.21 -9.90
CA THR A 36 6.43 -4.99 -10.70
C THR A 36 5.31 -5.14 -11.73
N CYS A 37 4.38 -4.21 -11.72
CA CYS A 37 3.21 -4.21 -12.59
C CYS A 37 2.76 -2.78 -12.92
N TYR A 38 1.74 -2.67 -13.76
CA TYR A 38 1.07 -1.40 -14.03
C TYR A 38 -0.23 -1.29 -13.24
N GLY A 39 -0.46 -0.16 -12.58
CA GLY A 39 -1.67 0.10 -11.81
C GLY A 39 -1.75 1.53 -11.29
N ALA A 40 -2.73 1.82 -10.44
CA ALA A 40 -2.85 3.11 -9.79
C ALA A 40 -1.73 3.30 -8.76
N GLY A 41 -0.96 4.39 -8.84
CA GLY A 41 0.17 4.64 -7.94
C GLY A 41 -0.20 4.71 -6.47
N ALA A 42 -1.43 5.11 -6.16
CA ALA A 42 -1.97 5.05 -4.80
C ALA A 42 -1.95 3.64 -4.19
N ALA A 43 -1.85 2.57 -5.00
CA ALA A 43 -1.80 1.20 -4.50
C ALA A 43 -0.48 0.89 -3.76
N ASP A 44 0.65 1.33 -4.31
CA ASP A 44 1.94 1.19 -3.61
C ASP A 44 1.94 2.02 -2.32
N VAL A 45 1.44 3.25 -2.36
CA VAL A 45 1.31 4.09 -1.16
C VAL A 45 0.41 3.43 -0.12
N ALA A 46 -0.74 2.88 -0.54
CA ALA A 46 -1.66 2.18 0.33
C ALA A 46 -1.00 0.98 1.01
N TYR A 47 -0.25 0.18 0.25
CA TYR A 47 0.43 -0.99 0.80
C TYR A 47 1.49 -0.61 1.83
N LEU A 48 2.37 0.34 1.47
CA LEU A 48 3.42 0.80 2.36
C LEU A 48 2.86 1.42 3.65
N VAL A 49 1.84 2.25 3.55
CA VAL A 49 1.26 2.97 4.69
C VAL A 49 0.39 2.05 5.55
N SER A 50 -0.57 1.33 4.93
CA SER A 50 -1.56 0.55 5.69
C SER A 50 -0.97 -0.68 6.37
N GLN A 51 0.03 -1.31 5.77
CA GLN A 51 0.64 -2.54 6.29
C GLN A 51 2.07 -2.31 6.83
N GLY A 52 2.80 -1.34 6.27
CA GLY A 52 4.18 -1.04 6.68
C GLY A 52 4.28 -0.26 7.98
N LEU A 53 3.41 0.71 8.22
CA LEU A 53 3.46 1.53 9.44
C LEU A 53 2.72 0.89 10.62
N PRO A 54 3.25 1.04 11.86
CA PRO A 54 2.49 0.74 13.06
C PRO A 54 1.18 1.54 13.10
N SER A 55 0.08 0.91 13.54
CA SER A 55 -1.26 1.53 13.47
C SER A 55 -1.38 2.82 14.31
N ASP A 56 -0.66 2.92 15.42
CA ASP A 56 -0.60 4.12 16.27
C ASP A 56 0.14 5.28 15.60
N VAL A 57 1.13 4.98 14.76
CA VAL A 57 1.89 5.97 13.97
C VAL A 57 1.10 6.42 12.73
N ARG A 58 0.42 5.47 12.06
CA ARG A 58 -0.32 5.74 10.82
C ARG A 58 -1.61 6.53 11.06
N ARG A 59 -2.32 6.22 12.14
CA ARG A 59 -3.69 6.70 12.39
C ARG A 59 -3.83 8.21 12.23
N GLY A 60 -4.73 8.62 11.32
CA GLY A 60 -5.01 10.02 11.00
C GLY A 60 -4.09 10.65 9.98
N HIS A 61 -2.99 9.98 9.57
CA HIS A 61 -2.01 10.52 8.62
C HIS A 61 -2.20 10.05 7.17
N ASP A 62 -3.08 9.10 6.91
CA ASP A 62 -3.27 8.51 5.57
C ASP A 62 -3.51 9.57 4.47
N ARG A 63 -4.40 10.53 4.73
CA ARG A 63 -4.70 11.61 3.76
C ARG A 63 -3.54 12.60 3.59
N GLU A 64 -2.77 12.84 4.63
CA GLU A 64 -1.60 13.71 4.60
C GLU A 64 -0.50 13.08 3.73
N LEU A 65 -0.13 11.83 4.02
CA LEU A 65 0.86 11.08 3.25
C LEU A 65 0.47 10.95 1.76
N LEU A 66 -0.82 10.73 1.49
CA LEU A 66 -1.30 10.70 0.12
C LEU A 66 -1.20 12.06 -0.58
N ARG A 67 -1.45 13.18 0.13
CA ARG A 67 -1.25 14.52 -0.43
C ARG A 67 0.21 14.82 -0.74
N GLU A 68 1.14 14.39 0.12
CA GLU A 68 2.58 14.53 -0.13
C GLU A 68 2.98 13.75 -1.38
N TYR A 69 2.50 12.52 -1.53
CA TYR A 69 2.69 11.73 -2.74
C TYR A 69 2.18 12.45 -4.00
N LEU A 70 0.97 13.01 -3.96
CA LEU A 70 0.39 13.76 -5.09
C LEU A 70 1.18 15.04 -5.39
N ALA A 71 1.67 15.73 -4.36
CA ALA A 71 2.52 16.92 -4.54
C ALA A 71 3.85 16.55 -5.23
N GLU A 72 4.40 15.39 -4.91
CA GLU A 72 5.60 14.88 -5.57
C GLU A 72 5.33 14.51 -7.03
N LEU A 73 4.24 13.82 -7.31
CA LEU A 73 3.80 13.53 -8.68
C LEU A 73 3.66 14.82 -9.51
N ALA A 74 3.06 15.87 -8.93
CA ALA A 74 2.90 17.15 -9.60
C ALA A 74 4.24 17.82 -9.93
N ARG A 75 5.25 17.71 -9.06
CA ARG A 75 6.63 18.18 -9.33
C ARG A 75 7.26 17.47 -10.53
N HIS A 76 6.84 16.24 -10.78
CA HIS A 76 7.28 15.44 -11.93
C HIS A 76 6.34 15.53 -13.15
N GLY A 77 5.39 16.48 -13.14
CA GLY A 77 4.51 16.77 -14.29
C GLY A 77 3.22 15.95 -14.34
N VAL A 78 2.94 15.11 -13.34
CA VAL A 78 1.66 14.38 -13.23
C VAL A 78 0.68 15.22 -12.42
N THR A 79 -0.19 15.98 -13.10
CA THR A 79 -1.10 16.95 -12.47
C THR A 79 -2.58 16.58 -12.59
N ASP A 80 -2.89 15.51 -13.31
CA ASP A 80 -4.24 15.09 -13.63
C ASP A 80 -4.80 13.99 -12.70
N TYR A 81 -4.13 13.70 -11.57
CA TYR A 81 -4.57 12.77 -10.54
C TYR A 81 -5.13 13.54 -9.35
N SER A 82 -6.47 13.68 -9.27
CA SER A 82 -7.13 14.45 -8.21
C SER A 82 -7.02 13.77 -6.85
N CYS A 83 -7.08 14.57 -5.76
CA CYS A 83 -7.07 14.04 -4.39
C CYS A 83 -8.22 13.05 -4.13
N ASP A 84 -9.42 13.31 -4.68
CA ASP A 84 -10.58 12.44 -4.47
C ASP A 84 -10.42 11.09 -5.21
N ALA A 85 -9.90 11.12 -6.44
CA ALA A 85 -9.61 9.91 -7.19
C ALA A 85 -8.51 9.09 -6.49
N ALA A 86 -7.42 9.73 -6.08
CA ALA A 86 -6.33 9.08 -5.37
C ALA A 86 -6.78 8.51 -4.01
N TRP A 87 -7.65 9.21 -3.29
CA TRP A 87 -8.19 8.72 -2.04
C TRP A 87 -9.09 7.50 -2.22
N ARG A 88 -9.93 7.50 -3.25
CA ARG A 88 -10.73 6.33 -3.58
C ARG A 88 -9.83 5.14 -3.93
N ASP A 89 -8.83 5.34 -4.80
CA ASP A 89 -7.90 4.29 -5.22
C ASP A 89 -7.07 3.77 -4.03
N TYR A 90 -6.65 4.66 -3.12
CA TYR A 90 -5.98 4.30 -1.88
C TYR A 90 -6.84 3.39 -0.99
N ARG A 91 -8.11 3.75 -0.77
CA ARG A 91 -9.06 2.95 0.03
C ARG A 91 -9.31 1.58 -0.60
N MET A 92 -9.55 1.55 -1.92
CA MET A 92 -9.74 0.30 -2.66
C MET A 92 -8.50 -0.59 -2.57
N ALA A 93 -7.32 -0.02 -2.76
CA ALA A 93 -6.07 -0.75 -2.68
C ALA A 93 -5.81 -1.27 -1.25
N THR A 94 -6.06 -0.47 -0.22
CA THR A 94 -5.95 -0.89 1.19
C THR A 94 -6.80 -2.13 1.47
N ALA A 95 -8.05 -2.14 1.01
CA ALA A 95 -8.93 -3.29 1.20
C ALA A 95 -8.55 -4.51 0.33
N TYR A 96 -8.10 -4.29 -0.89
CA TYR A 96 -7.72 -5.37 -1.80
C TYR A 96 -6.40 -6.04 -1.39
N LEU A 97 -5.39 -5.25 -0.99
CA LEU A 97 -4.04 -5.75 -0.74
C LEU A 97 -3.90 -6.60 0.53
N ILE A 98 -4.93 -6.65 1.40
CA ILE A 98 -4.98 -7.61 2.51
C ILE A 98 -4.89 -9.06 2.01
N VAL A 99 -5.25 -9.31 0.76
CA VAL A 99 -5.17 -10.64 0.15
C VAL A 99 -3.75 -11.20 0.18
N LEU A 100 -2.72 -10.36 0.06
CA LEU A 100 -1.32 -10.77 -0.02
C LEU A 100 -0.85 -11.49 1.25
N PRO A 101 -0.90 -10.89 2.46
CA PRO A 101 -0.51 -11.60 3.67
C PRO A 101 -1.45 -12.77 4.00
N VAL A 102 -2.74 -12.66 3.68
CA VAL A 102 -3.72 -13.74 3.93
C VAL A 102 -3.44 -14.96 3.07
N ILE A 103 -3.19 -14.81 1.76
CA ILE A 103 -2.82 -15.94 0.88
C ILE A 103 -1.50 -16.57 1.35
N THR A 104 -0.53 -15.72 1.74
CA THR A 104 0.75 -16.24 2.24
C THR A 104 0.56 -17.11 3.48
N LEU A 105 -0.36 -16.75 4.37
CA LEU A 105 -0.69 -17.55 5.57
C LEU A 105 -1.31 -18.93 5.25
N MET A 106 -1.81 -19.17 4.03
CA MET A 106 -2.27 -20.50 3.63
C MET A 106 -1.14 -21.56 3.64
N GLY A 107 0.11 -21.12 3.52
CA GLY A 107 1.30 -21.97 3.64
C GLY A 107 1.81 -22.15 5.08
N TRP A 108 0.97 -21.93 6.09
CA TRP A 108 1.32 -21.85 7.50
C TRP A 108 2.30 -22.91 8.00
N ASP A 109 2.04 -24.19 7.69
CA ASP A 109 2.83 -25.30 8.20
C ASP A 109 4.27 -25.33 7.65
N ALA A 110 4.46 -24.81 6.44
CA ALA A 110 5.76 -24.74 5.78
C ALA A 110 6.51 -23.42 6.03
N MET A 111 5.86 -22.43 6.65
CA MET A 111 6.44 -21.10 6.85
C MET A 111 7.39 -21.05 8.06
N PRO A 112 8.53 -20.34 7.94
CA PRO A 112 9.34 -19.96 9.09
C PRO A 112 8.55 -19.08 10.08
N ASP A 113 8.84 -19.19 11.37
CA ASP A 113 8.15 -18.41 12.42
C ASP A 113 8.22 -16.89 12.20
N ARG A 114 9.34 -16.37 11.68
CA ARG A 114 9.51 -14.96 11.34
C ARG A 114 8.49 -14.53 10.28
N SER A 115 8.30 -15.34 9.25
CA SER A 115 7.37 -15.05 8.15
C SER A 115 5.92 -15.12 8.63
N ARG A 116 5.58 -16.08 9.49
CA ARG A 116 4.25 -16.16 10.13
C ARG A 116 3.93 -14.90 10.93
N LYS A 117 4.87 -14.48 11.80
CA LYS A 117 4.72 -13.25 12.60
C LYS A 117 4.56 -12.01 11.73
N LEU A 118 5.36 -11.90 10.66
CA LEU A 118 5.27 -10.80 9.71
C LEU A 118 3.89 -10.75 9.05
N CYS A 119 3.42 -11.87 8.45
CA CYS A 119 2.12 -11.90 7.77
C CYS A 119 0.94 -11.63 8.71
N LEU A 120 1.00 -12.13 9.95
CA LEU A 120 -0.01 -11.81 10.97
C LEU A 120 -0.03 -10.32 11.30
N GLU A 121 1.14 -9.70 11.46
CA GLU A 121 1.23 -8.27 11.75
C GLU A 121 0.74 -7.41 10.57
N LEU A 122 1.12 -7.74 9.33
CA LEU A 122 0.63 -7.08 8.11
C LEU A 122 -0.90 -7.18 8.02
N THR A 123 -1.45 -8.38 8.25
CA THR A 123 -2.91 -8.61 8.25
C THR A 123 -3.60 -7.77 9.33
N ARG A 124 -3.08 -7.76 10.55
CA ARG A 124 -3.63 -6.98 11.67
C ARG A 124 -3.67 -5.48 11.35
N ARG A 125 -2.59 -4.94 10.79
CA ARG A 125 -2.49 -3.54 10.38
C ARG A 125 -3.45 -3.23 9.24
N ALA A 126 -3.54 -4.10 8.23
CA ALA A 126 -4.48 -3.95 7.12
C ALA A 126 -5.93 -3.89 7.61
N VAL A 127 -6.36 -4.82 8.47
CA VAL A 127 -7.71 -4.84 9.04
C VAL A 127 -8.00 -3.54 9.80
N ALA A 128 -7.10 -3.11 10.68
CA ALA A 128 -7.25 -1.86 11.41
C ALA A 128 -7.39 -0.65 10.48
N THR A 129 -6.60 -0.62 9.39
CA THR A 129 -6.67 0.49 8.42
C THR A 129 -7.98 0.46 7.65
N ILE A 130 -8.40 -0.71 7.15
CA ILE A 130 -9.67 -0.89 6.42
C ILE A 130 -10.85 -0.33 7.22
N ASP A 131 -10.90 -0.65 8.50
CA ASP A 131 -11.95 -0.21 9.42
C ASP A 131 -11.87 1.30 9.69
N GLU A 132 -10.68 1.82 9.99
CA GLU A 132 -10.47 3.23 10.37
C GLU A 132 -10.71 4.24 9.24
N ILE A 133 -10.53 3.85 7.98
CA ILE A 133 -10.73 4.74 6.82
C ILE A 133 -11.99 4.39 6.00
N ASP A 134 -12.84 3.50 6.53
CA ASP A 134 -14.03 3.00 5.84
C ASP A 134 -13.72 2.49 4.42
N ALA A 135 -12.63 1.72 4.28
CA ALA A 135 -12.09 1.36 2.97
C ALA A 135 -13.07 0.57 2.09
N LEU A 136 -13.98 -0.21 2.69
CA LEU A 136 -14.97 -1.01 1.96
C LEU A 136 -16.04 -0.15 1.27
N GLU A 137 -16.33 1.06 1.75
CA GLU A 137 -17.25 1.97 1.07
C GLU A 137 -16.75 2.45 -0.30
N ALA A 138 -15.45 2.32 -0.59
CA ALA A 138 -14.90 2.67 -1.90
C ALA A 138 -15.35 1.72 -3.02
N PHE A 139 -16.01 0.61 -2.69
CA PHE A 139 -16.56 -0.37 -3.64
C PHE A 139 -18.07 -0.20 -3.90
N ALA A 140 -18.74 0.72 -3.18
CA ALA A 140 -20.18 0.97 -3.28
C ALA A 140 -20.58 1.80 -4.51
#